data_5222669c012f3f309d6989f651c8428e
#
_entry.id   5222669c012f3f309d6989f651c8428e
#
_cell.length_a   1.000
_cell.length_b   1.000
_cell.length_c   1.000
_cell.angle_alpha   90.00
_cell.angle_beta   90.00
_cell.angle_gamma   90.00
#
_symmetry.space_group_name_H-M   'P 1'
#
loop_
_entity.id
_entity.type
_entity.pdbx_description
1 polymer ?
#
loop_
_entity_poly.entity_id
_entity_poly.type
_entity_poly.pdbx_seq_one_letter_code
_entity_poly.pdbx_strand_id
1 'polypeptide(L)'
;MEELGVKDSKKMTDEKILQIVPEIIKKIPYKSAILSNKEYNERYSADTNMNKLKAILHNKVLVQLTNEIKNWDYVIVDQFAQPFVYFNYLKSSNAVFKRITFLTKGEDKSLAVACASLISRFIFLKEFNKLGEQLDMFLLKGASDKVDEVGIKIVEKYGFNKLSEVAKLNFKNTDKIKEKISK
;
A
#
# COMPACT_ATOMS: atom_id res chain seq x y z
N MET A 1 -21.89 8.22 3.85
CA MET A 1 -20.99 7.45 2.99
C MET A 1 -21.51 7.31 1.56
N GLU A 2 -22.80 7.04 1.37
CA GLU A 2 -23.39 7.02 0.03
C GLU A 2 -23.32 8.38 -0.67
N GLU A 3 -23.58 9.47 0.05
CA GLU A 3 -23.43 10.85 -0.43
C GLU A 3 -22.01 11.20 -0.91
N LEU A 4 -20.98 10.50 -0.42
CA LEU A 4 -19.61 10.67 -0.84
C LEU A 4 -19.21 9.76 -2.02
N GLY A 5 -20.16 8.98 -2.56
CA GLY A 5 -19.95 8.11 -3.71
C GLY A 5 -19.00 6.94 -3.46
N VAL A 6 -18.83 6.49 -2.22
CA VAL A 6 -17.85 5.45 -1.83
C VAL A 6 -18.06 4.13 -2.59
N LYS A 7 -19.30 3.81 -3.00
CA LYS A 7 -19.62 2.60 -3.79
C LYS A 7 -18.93 2.57 -5.16
N ASP A 8 -18.58 3.75 -5.71
CA ASP A 8 -17.90 3.87 -7.01
C ASP A 8 -16.38 4.06 -6.87
N SER A 9 -15.79 3.63 -5.76
CA SER A 9 -14.38 3.84 -5.41
C SER A 9 -13.38 3.44 -6.50
N LYS A 10 -13.68 2.36 -7.26
CA LYS A 10 -12.83 1.89 -8.37
C LYS A 10 -12.74 2.86 -9.56
N LYS A 11 -13.74 3.73 -9.74
CA LYS A 11 -13.83 4.69 -10.83
C LYS A 11 -13.35 6.09 -10.43
N MET A 12 -13.00 6.29 -9.15
CA MET A 12 -12.58 7.60 -8.67
C MET A 12 -11.19 7.97 -9.15
N THR A 13 -11.06 9.21 -9.60
CA THR A 13 -9.74 9.80 -9.90
C THR A 13 -8.95 10.08 -8.61
N ASP A 14 -7.64 10.20 -8.74
CA ASP A 14 -6.77 10.53 -7.60
C ASP A 14 -7.14 11.88 -6.96
N GLU A 15 -7.52 12.88 -7.79
CA GLU A 15 -7.97 14.20 -7.32
C GLU A 15 -9.25 14.07 -6.47
N LYS A 16 -10.22 13.26 -6.94
CA LYS A 16 -11.46 13.03 -6.18
C LYS A 16 -11.19 12.33 -4.86
N ILE A 17 -10.28 11.37 -4.85
CA ILE A 17 -9.87 10.66 -3.62
C ILE A 17 -9.23 11.64 -2.62
N LEU A 18 -8.32 12.52 -3.09
CA LEU A 18 -7.69 13.54 -2.24
C LEU A 18 -8.72 14.51 -1.64
N GLN A 19 -9.81 14.78 -2.35
CA GLN A 19 -10.87 15.67 -1.89
C GLN A 19 -11.80 15.04 -0.85
N ILE A 20 -12.24 13.77 -1.07
CA ILE A 20 -13.32 13.18 -0.26
C ILE A 20 -12.82 12.39 0.96
N VAL A 21 -11.62 11.79 0.89
CA VAL A 21 -11.14 10.92 1.98
C VAL A 21 -10.93 11.67 3.29
N PRO A 22 -10.51 12.93 3.35
CA PRO A 22 -10.49 13.71 4.59
C PRO A 22 -11.84 13.73 5.31
N GLU A 23 -12.97 13.77 4.57
CA GLU A 23 -14.31 13.73 5.16
C GLU A 23 -14.70 12.32 5.63
N ILE A 24 -14.22 11.28 4.96
CA ILE A 24 -14.41 9.89 5.40
C ILE A 24 -13.69 9.66 6.73
N ILE A 25 -12.43 10.06 6.83
CA ILE A 25 -11.58 9.88 8.01
C ILE A 25 -12.18 10.56 9.27
N LYS A 26 -12.86 11.69 9.11
CA LYS A 26 -13.55 12.36 10.24
C LYS A 26 -14.74 11.56 10.78
N LYS A 27 -15.33 10.68 9.96
CA LYS A 27 -16.60 9.98 10.27
C LYS A 27 -16.41 8.55 10.77
N ILE A 28 -15.27 7.94 10.51
CA ILE A 28 -15.00 6.54 10.86
C ILE A 28 -13.64 6.38 11.54
N PRO A 29 -13.54 5.53 12.55
CA PRO A 29 -12.24 5.14 13.08
C PRO A 29 -11.49 4.31 12.05
N TYR A 30 -10.17 4.50 11.97
CA TYR A 30 -9.32 3.71 11.10
C TYR A 30 -7.91 3.56 11.68
N LYS A 31 -7.20 2.55 11.22
CA LYS A 31 -5.77 2.38 11.43
C LYS A 31 -5.09 2.19 10.09
N SER A 32 -3.86 2.64 9.98
CA SER A 32 -3.04 2.44 8.80
C SER A 32 -1.64 1.96 9.17
N ALA A 33 -1.02 1.24 8.25
CA ALA A 33 0.37 0.85 8.34
C ALA A 33 1.05 1.20 7.02
N ILE A 34 2.09 2.01 7.10
CA ILE A 34 2.90 2.42 5.96
C ILE A 34 4.20 1.61 6.01
N LEU A 35 4.58 1.04 4.88
CA LEU A 35 5.87 0.42 4.66
C LEU A 35 6.60 1.28 3.63
N SER A 36 7.65 1.97 4.05
CA SER A 36 8.47 2.78 3.15
C SER A 36 9.18 1.89 2.11
N ASN A 37 9.59 2.47 0.99
CA ASN A 37 10.34 1.71 -0.02
C ASN A 37 11.66 1.17 0.56
N LYS A 38 12.34 1.94 1.39
CA LYS A 38 13.55 1.51 2.08
C LYS A 38 13.29 0.26 2.94
N GLU A 39 12.32 0.33 3.86
CA GLU A 39 11.95 -0.82 4.70
C GLU A 39 11.45 -2.01 3.88
N TYR A 40 10.74 -1.76 2.76
CA TYR A 40 10.33 -2.81 1.84
C TYR A 40 11.55 -3.52 1.25
N ASN A 41 12.52 -2.79 0.74
CA ASN A 41 13.73 -3.33 0.13
C ASN A 41 14.60 -4.10 1.13
N GLU A 42 14.65 -3.64 2.39
CA GLU A 42 15.36 -4.32 3.48
C GLU A 42 14.68 -5.65 3.89
N ARG A 43 13.37 -5.73 3.80
CA ARG A 43 12.57 -6.91 4.24
C ARG A 43 12.26 -7.89 3.13
N TYR A 44 12.26 -7.43 1.89
CA TYR A 44 11.92 -8.28 0.74
C TYR A 44 13.01 -9.31 0.49
N SER A 45 12.64 -10.59 0.42
CA SER A 45 13.52 -11.71 0.15
C SER A 45 12.74 -12.85 -0.49
N ALA A 46 13.42 -13.95 -0.85
CA ALA A 46 12.77 -15.16 -1.32
C ALA A 46 11.72 -15.70 -0.33
N ASP A 47 12.01 -15.61 0.98
CA ASP A 47 11.10 -16.06 2.05
C ASP A 47 10.09 -15.01 2.48
N THR A 48 10.30 -13.74 2.12
CA THR A 48 9.44 -12.61 2.52
C THR A 48 9.00 -11.82 1.30
N ASN A 49 8.12 -12.45 0.52
CA ASN A 49 7.54 -11.84 -0.68
C ASN A 49 6.49 -10.77 -0.35
N MET A 50 6.00 -10.07 -1.39
CA MET A 50 4.99 -9.02 -1.28
C MET A 50 3.73 -9.47 -0.51
N ASN A 51 3.24 -10.69 -0.74
CA ASN A 51 2.01 -11.15 -0.08
C ASN A 51 2.24 -11.41 1.42
N LYS A 52 3.42 -11.89 1.81
CA LYS A 52 3.79 -12.04 3.23
C LYS A 52 3.87 -10.68 3.91
N LEU A 53 4.51 -9.69 3.27
CA LEU A 53 4.56 -8.31 3.80
C LEU A 53 3.16 -7.71 3.95
N LYS A 54 2.27 -7.89 2.95
CA LYS A 54 0.87 -7.48 3.05
C LYS A 54 0.16 -8.17 4.23
N ALA A 55 0.30 -9.48 4.38
CA ALA A 55 -0.34 -10.22 5.47
C ALA A 55 0.09 -9.68 6.85
N ILE A 56 1.39 -9.43 7.04
CA ILE A 56 1.92 -8.86 8.28
C ILE A 56 1.33 -7.47 8.56
N LEU A 57 1.26 -6.59 7.55
CA LEU A 57 0.70 -5.24 7.71
C LEU A 57 -0.80 -5.28 7.98
N HIS A 58 -1.56 -6.11 7.24
CA HIS A 58 -2.98 -6.30 7.49
C HIS A 58 -3.24 -6.80 8.91
N ASN A 59 -2.52 -7.83 9.35
CA ASN A 59 -2.65 -8.35 10.70
C ASN A 59 -2.34 -7.29 11.77
N LYS A 60 -1.27 -6.50 11.59
CA LYS A 60 -0.93 -5.39 12.50
C LYS A 60 -2.08 -4.40 12.65
N VAL A 61 -2.65 -3.97 11.53
CA VAL A 61 -3.78 -3.02 11.51
C VAL A 61 -5.03 -3.64 12.16
N LEU A 62 -5.34 -4.89 11.85
CA LEU A 62 -6.50 -5.59 12.42
C LEU A 62 -6.37 -5.76 13.94
N VAL A 63 -5.22 -6.19 14.43
CA VAL A 63 -4.96 -6.31 15.88
C VAL A 63 -5.12 -4.96 16.58
N GLN A 64 -4.57 -3.89 16.02
CA GLN A 64 -4.68 -2.54 16.60
C GLN A 64 -6.13 -2.06 16.62
N LEU A 65 -6.84 -2.16 15.48
CA LEU A 65 -8.19 -1.66 15.33
C LEU A 65 -9.19 -2.41 16.22
N THR A 66 -9.09 -3.75 16.28
CA THR A 66 -9.98 -4.59 17.10
C THR A 66 -9.68 -4.52 18.60
N ASN A 67 -8.48 -4.10 18.98
CA ASN A 67 -8.16 -3.79 20.38
C ASN A 67 -8.78 -2.46 20.82
N GLU A 68 -8.92 -1.51 19.93
CA GLU A 68 -9.46 -0.18 20.20
C GLU A 68 -11.00 -0.17 20.10
N ILE A 69 -11.55 -0.79 19.06
CA ILE A 69 -12.99 -0.89 18.82
C ILE A 69 -13.45 -2.27 19.29
N LYS A 70 -14.30 -2.31 20.34
CA LYS A 70 -14.77 -3.58 20.91
C LYS A 70 -16.05 -4.11 20.26
N ASN A 71 -16.89 -3.22 19.74
CA ASN A 71 -18.17 -3.57 19.12
C ASN A 71 -18.04 -3.59 17.61
N TRP A 72 -17.85 -4.75 17.03
CA TRP A 72 -17.82 -5.00 15.60
C TRP A 72 -18.50 -6.35 15.28
N ASP A 73 -19.22 -6.41 14.17
CA ASP A 73 -19.94 -7.63 13.73
C ASP A 73 -19.02 -8.51 12.90
N TYR A 74 -18.32 -7.93 11.93
CA TYR A 74 -17.47 -8.65 10.98
C TYR A 74 -16.12 -7.95 10.79
N VAL A 75 -15.08 -8.74 10.57
CA VAL A 75 -13.79 -8.28 10.07
C VAL A 75 -13.58 -8.89 8.70
N ILE A 76 -13.53 -8.04 7.69
CA ILE A 76 -13.45 -8.45 6.29
C ILE A 76 -12.10 -8.01 5.71
N VAL A 77 -11.46 -8.94 5.00
CA VAL A 77 -10.24 -8.67 4.22
C VAL A 77 -10.49 -9.00 2.76
N ASP A 78 -10.17 -8.05 1.86
CA ASP A 78 -10.15 -8.35 0.43
C ASP A 78 -9.06 -9.38 0.15
N GLN A 79 -9.47 -10.53 -0.41
CA GLN A 79 -8.63 -11.72 -0.50
C GLN A 79 -7.52 -11.54 -1.53
N PHE A 80 -6.30 -11.37 -1.08
CA PHE A 80 -5.09 -11.33 -1.92
C PHE A 80 -4.24 -12.62 -1.82
N ALA A 81 -4.57 -13.51 -0.89
CA ALA A 81 -3.99 -14.83 -0.73
C ALA A 81 -5.06 -15.78 -0.18
N GLN A 82 -4.90 -17.09 -0.42
CA GLN A 82 -5.77 -18.07 0.20
C GLN A 82 -5.67 -18.00 1.74
N PRO A 83 -6.76 -18.22 2.49
CA PRO A 83 -6.76 -18.06 3.95
C PRO A 83 -5.64 -18.83 4.65
N PHE A 84 -5.40 -20.09 4.26
CA PHE A 84 -4.33 -20.89 4.86
C PHE A 84 -2.94 -20.31 4.57
N VAL A 85 -2.71 -19.72 3.38
CA VAL A 85 -1.45 -19.05 3.01
C VAL A 85 -1.27 -17.77 3.84
N TYR A 86 -2.34 -16.97 3.98
CA TYR A 86 -2.34 -15.78 4.82
C TYR A 86 -1.90 -16.10 6.25
N PHE A 87 -2.53 -17.10 6.88
CA PHE A 87 -2.17 -17.50 8.25
C PHE A 87 -0.79 -18.16 8.34
N ASN A 88 -0.35 -18.87 7.30
CA ASN A 88 1.01 -19.41 7.24
C ASN A 88 2.08 -18.30 7.24
N TYR A 89 1.82 -17.18 6.56
CA TYR A 89 2.71 -16.02 6.59
C TYR A 89 2.84 -15.39 7.98
N LEU A 90 1.87 -15.61 8.86
CA LEU A 90 1.81 -15.02 10.20
C LEU A 90 2.31 -15.94 11.31
N LYS A 91 2.83 -17.14 11.00
CA LYS A 91 3.26 -18.13 12.01
C LYS A 91 4.28 -17.59 13.03
N SER A 92 5.14 -16.67 12.60
CA SER A 92 6.15 -16.03 13.45
C SER A 92 5.68 -14.72 14.10
N SER A 93 4.41 -14.34 13.94
CA SER A 93 3.88 -13.11 14.54
C SER A 93 3.46 -13.34 15.98
N ASN A 94 3.81 -12.41 16.88
CA ASN A 94 3.48 -12.49 18.31
C ASN A 94 1.97 -12.45 18.59
N ALA A 95 1.19 -11.76 17.75
CA ALA A 95 -0.26 -11.68 17.84
C ALA A 95 -0.87 -11.85 16.45
N VAL A 96 -1.86 -12.75 16.35
CA VAL A 96 -2.56 -13.03 15.10
C VAL A 96 -4.06 -12.90 15.30
N PHE A 97 -4.67 -11.98 14.57
CA PHE A 97 -6.14 -11.87 14.52
C PHE A 97 -6.71 -12.96 13.62
N LYS A 98 -7.61 -13.81 14.14
CA LYS A 98 -8.09 -15.02 13.45
C LYS A 98 -9.53 -14.92 12.92
N ARG A 99 -10.36 -14.03 13.46
CA ARG A 99 -11.79 -13.92 13.11
C ARG A 99 -11.97 -13.06 11.83
N ILE A 100 -11.45 -13.53 10.70
CA ILE A 100 -11.46 -12.82 9.42
C ILE A 100 -12.39 -13.52 8.44
N THR A 101 -13.24 -12.75 7.77
CA THR A 101 -13.95 -13.15 6.57
C THR A 101 -13.16 -12.68 5.35
N PHE A 102 -12.66 -13.62 4.54
CA PHE A 102 -11.97 -13.30 3.30
C PHE A 102 -12.98 -13.23 2.16
N LEU A 103 -13.02 -12.12 1.45
CA LEU A 103 -13.91 -11.92 0.30
C LEU A 103 -13.10 -11.52 -0.92
N THR A 104 -13.33 -12.19 -2.03
CA THR A 104 -12.85 -11.73 -3.34
C THR A 104 -13.69 -10.55 -3.81
N LYS A 105 -13.05 -9.49 -4.33
CA LYS A 105 -13.68 -8.21 -4.69
C LYS A 105 -14.45 -7.64 -3.49
N GLY A 106 -13.78 -7.59 -2.36
CA GLY A 106 -14.38 -7.19 -1.08
C GLY A 106 -14.92 -5.76 -1.09
N GLU A 107 -14.30 -4.86 -1.83
CA GLU A 107 -14.75 -3.47 -1.99
C GLU A 107 -16.12 -3.34 -2.68
N ASP A 108 -16.52 -4.29 -3.52
CA ASP A 108 -17.84 -4.31 -4.16
C ASP A 108 -18.94 -4.85 -3.20
N LYS A 109 -18.52 -5.55 -2.15
CA LYS A 109 -19.42 -6.28 -1.22
C LYS A 109 -19.50 -5.65 0.16
N SER A 110 -18.54 -4.81 0.52
CA SER A 110 -18.45 -4.21 1.85
C SER A 110 -18.05 -2.75 1.78
N LEU A 111 -18.91 -1.88 2.31
CA LEU A 111 -18.63 -0.45 2.42
C LEU A 111 -17.37 -0.18 3.26
N ALA A 112 -17.14 -0.96 4.32
CA ALA A 112 -15.95 -0.83 5.15
C ALA A 112 -14.67 -1.12 4.36
N VAL A 113 -14.68 -2.16 3.49
CA VAL A 113 -13.54 -2.48 2.61
C VAL A 113 -13.34 -1.39 1.57
N ALA A 114 -14.42 -0.85 0.97
CA ALA A 114 -14.34 0.27 0.03
C ALA A 114 -13.73 1.52 0.69
N CYS A 115 -14.17 1.87 1.91
CA CYS A 115 -13.58 2.96 2.68
C CYS A 115 -12.08 2.72 2.98
N ALA A 116 -11.72 1.51 3.40
CA ALA A 116 -10.33 1.15 3.67
C ALA A 116 -9.44 1.26 2.41
N SER A 117 -9.96 0.85 1.26
CA SER A 117 -9.28 0.99 -0.04
C SER A 117 -9.03 2.46 -0.39
N LEU A 118 -10.05 3.33 -0.25
CA LEU A 118 -9.93 4.77 -0.48
C LEU A 118 -8.94 5.43 0.47
N ILE A 119 -9.00 5.12 1.76
CA ILE A 119 -8.05 5.65 2.76
C ILE A 119 -6.62 5.20 2.43
N SER A 120 -6.44 3.93 2.08
CA SER A 120 -5.13 3.40 1.69
C SER A 120 -4.58 4.12 0.45
N ARG A 121 -5.42 4.34 -0.58
CA ARG A 121 -5.03 5.09 -1.78
C ARG A 121 -4.69 6.53 -1.48
N PHE A 122 -5.49 7.21 -0.64
CA PHE A 122 -5.22 8.58 -0.19
C PHE A 122 -3.87 8.70 0.50
N ILE A 123 -3.58 7.81 1.46
CA ILE A 123 -2.30 7.79 2.18
C ILE A 123 -1.15 7.56 1.19
N PHE A 124 -1.30 6.60 0.27
CA PHE A 124 -0.31 6.36 -0.78
C PHE A 124 -0.04 7.63 -1.62
N LEU A 125 -1.07 8.35 -2.04
CA LEU A 125 -0.92 9.57 -2.83
C LEU A 125 -0.18 10.66 -2.04
N LYS A 126 -0.51 10.82 -0.76
CA LYS A 126 0.17 11.79 0.12
C LYS A 126 1.66 11.45 0.29
N GLU A 127 1.98 10.19 0.56
CA GLU A 127 3.38 9.76 0.70
C GLU A 127 4.14 9.84 -0.62
N PHE A 128 3.49 9.51 -1.74
CA PHE A 128 4.09 9.61 -3.07
C PHE A 128 4.42 11.06 -3.45
N ASN A 129 3.51 12.01 -3.19
CA ASN A 129 3.75 13.43 -3.43
C ASN A 129 4.89 13.96 -2.55
N LYS A 130 4.92 13.57 -1.27
CA LYS A 130 5.99 13.93 -0.34
C LYS A 130 7.37 13.43 -0.82
N LEU A 131 7.45 12.24 -1.41
CA LEU A 131 8.70 11.76 -2.02
C LEU A 131 9.13 12.66 -3.19
N GLY A 132 8.20 13.11 -4.04
CA GLY A 132 8.49 14.04 -5.12
C GLY A 132 9.01 15.38 -4.61
N GLU A 133 8.36 15.94 -3.58
CA GLU A 133 8.80 17.18 -2.90
C GLU A 133 10.21 17.04 -2.32
N GLN A 134 10.51 15.93 -1.64
CA GLN A 134 11.84 15.66 -1.06
C GLN A 134 12.97 15.56 -2.11
N LEU A 135 12.63 15.12 -3.32
CA LEU A 135 13.57 14.99 -4.43
C LEU A 135 13.62 16.24 -5.32
N ASP A 136 12.72 17.21 -5.07
CA ASP A 136 12.49 18.30 -6.01
C ASP A 136 12.32 17.79 -7.44
N MET A 137 11.47 16.78 -7.61
CA MET A 137 11.24 16.09 -8.86
C MET A 137 9.79 15.63 -9.01
N PHE A 138 9.26 15.69 -10.23
CA PHE A 138 7.97 15.10 -10.56
C PHE A 138 8.14 13.58 -10.73
N LEU A 139 7.55 12.80 -9.81
CA LEU A 139 7.57 11.36 -9.87
C LEU A 139 6.39 10.80 -10.67
N LEU A 140 6.63 9.70 -11.38
CA LEU A 140 5.60 8.96 -12.12
C LEU A 140 5.27 7.65 -11.43
N LYS A 141 3.96 7.34 -11.35
CA LYS A 141 3.46 6.07 -10.80
C LYS A 141 3.51 4.97 -11.86
N GLY A 142 3.76 3.73 -11.44
CA GLY A 142 3.75 2.56 -12.31
C GLY A 142 5.14 2.03 -12.65
N ALA A 143 5.28 1.41 -13.83
CA ALA A 143 6.49 0.70 -14.27
C ALA A 143 6.75 0.86 -15.78
N SER A 144 6.31 1.96 -16.37
CA SER A 144 6.54 2.28 -17.80
C SER A 144 7.98 2.78 -18.05
N ASP A 145 8.39 2.84 -19.31
CA ASP A 145 9.70 3.36 -19.70
C ASP A 145 9.92 4.82 -19.25
N LYS A 146 8.85 5.63 -19.17
CA LYS A 146 8.91 6.99 -18.59
C LYS A 146 9.25 6.97 -17.10
N VAL A 147 8.82 5.95 -16.35
CA VAL A 147 9.23 5.76 -14.95
C VAL A 147 10.71 5.39 -14.87
N ASP A 148 11.22 4.58 -15.81
CA ASP A 148 12.65 4.25 -15.89
C ASP A 148 13.48 5.51 -16.13
N GLU A 149 13.05 6.42 -17.02
CA GLU A 149 13.72 7.71 -17.29
C GLU A 149 13.79 8.59 -16.02
N VAL A 150 12.71 8.64 -15.22
CA VAL A 150 12.71 9.35 -13.94
C VAL A 150 13.68 8.67 -12.98
N GLY A 151 13.70 7.34 -12.92
CA GLY A 151 14.62 6.57 -12.10
C GLY A 151 16.10 6.85 -12.45
N ILE A 152 16.43 6.96 -13.74
CA ILE A 152 17.78 7.34 -14.22
C ILE A 152 18.16 8.72 -13.69
N LYS A 153 17.28 9.73 -13.87
CA LYS A 153 17.52 11.10 -13.37
C LYS A 153 17.75 11.15 -11.85
N ILE A 154 17.04 10.29 -11.09
CA ILE A 154 17.24 10.18 -9.64
C ILE A 154 18.64 9.65 -9.34
N VAL A 155 19.10 8.62 -10.06
CA VAL A 155 20.43 8.04 -9.84
C VAL A 155 21.53 9.00 -10.27
N GLU A 156 21.39 9.70 -11.39
CA GLU A 156 22.33 10.72 -11.87
C GLU A 156 22.48 11.87 -10.87
N LYS A 157 21.37 12.33 -10.27
CA LYS A 157 21.38 13.48 -9.34
C LYS A 157 21.79 13.11 -7.92
N TYR A 158 21.36 11.93 -7.42
CA TYR A 158 21.45 11.57 -6.01
C TYR A 158 22.18 10.24 -5.72
N GLY A 159 22.59 9.52 -6.76
CA GLY A 159 23.21 8.20 -6.64
C GLY A 159 22.20 7.04 -6.47
N PHE A 160 22.68 5.82 -6.71
CA PHE A 160 21.84 4.61 -6.71
C PHE A 160 21.21 4.31 -5.33
N ASN A 161 21.87 4.67 -4.24
CA ASN A 161 21.34 4.49 -2.89
C ASN A 161 20.01 5.24 -2.69
N LYS A 162 19.87 6.41 -3.32
CA LYS A 162 18.64 7.20 -3.25
C LYS A 162 17.47 6.51 -3.96
N LEU A 163 17.73 5.78 -5.04
CA LEU A 163 16.70 4.99 -5.70
C LEU A 163 16.07 3.96 -4.75
N SER A 164 16.84 3.35 -3.85
CA SER A 164 16.35 2.38 -2.87
C SER A 164 15.36 2.96 -1.87
N GLU A 165 15.41 4.26 -1.62
CA GLU A 165 14.47 4.96 -0.70
C GLU A 165 13.14 5.28 -1.37
N VAL A 166 13.09 5.36 -2.70
CA VAL A 166 11.93 5.85 -3.45
C VAL A 166 11.32 4.81 -4.39
N ALA A 167 11.99 3.70 -4.63
CA ALA A 167 11.53 2.62 -5.51
C ALA A 167 11.70 1.23 -4.88
N LYS A 168 10.88 0.28 -5.30
CA LYS A 168 11.03 -1.14 -4.96
C LYS A 168 12.00 -1.79 -5.93
N LEU A 169 13.16 -2.20 -5.44
CA LEU A 169 14.29 -2.64 -6.27
C LEU A 169 14.12 -4.03 -6.90
N ASN A 170 13.15 -4.82 -6.49
CA ASN A 170 12.88 -6.15 -7.03
C ASN A 170 12.15 -6.15 -8.39
N PHE A 171 11.78 -4.98 -8.92
CA PHE A 171 11.14 -4.86 -10.22
C PHE A 171 12.17 -4.74 -11.34
N LYS A 172 11.86 -5.27 -12.53
CA LYS A 172 12.71 -5.22 -13.73
C LYS A 172 13.15 -3.81 -14.15
N ASN A 173 12.41 -2.78 -13.75
CA ASN A 173 12.79 -1.38 -13.93
C ASN A 173 14.16 -1.08 -13.33
N THR A 174 14.48 -1.67 -12.19
CA THR A 174 15.80 -1.49 -11.55
C THR A 174 16.94 -1.98 -12.42
N ASP A 175 16.78 -3.13 -13.06
CA ASP A 175 17.80 -3.71 -13.94
C ASP A 175 17.98 -2.84 -15.20
N LYS A 176 16.86 -2.40 -15.81
CA LYS A 176 16.90 -1.46 -16.95
C LYS A 176 17.61 -0.14 -16.63
N ILE A 177 17.36 0.41 -15.43
CA ILE A 177 18.01 1.65 -14.97
C ILE A 177 19.54 1.41 -14.83
N LYS A 178 19.95 0.30 -14.19
CA LYS A 178 21.37 -0.06 -14.05
C LYS A 178 22.07 -0.20 -15.40
N GLU A 179 21.47 -0.91 -16.34
CA GLU A 179 22.02 -1.12 -17.68
C GLU A 179 22.22 0.20 -18.45
N LYS A 180 21.28 1.15 -18.30
CA LYS A 180 21.38 2.46 -18.98
C LYS A 180 22.42 3.39 -18.36
N ILE A 181 22.65 3.30 -17.06
CA ILE A 181 23.64 4.14 -16.36
C ILE A 181 25.07 3.59 -16.53
N SER A 182 25.21 2.28 -16.77
CA SER A 182 26.52 1.64 -16.95
C SER A 182 27.09 1.80 -18.37
N LYS A 183 26.33 2.40 -19.30
CA LYS A 183 26.76 2.74 -20.69
C LYS A 183 27.20 4.17 -20.79
#